data_9090bc823f131542a92c9e11cffa2d4a
#
_entry.id   9090bc823f131542a92c9e11cffa2d4a
#
_cell.length_a   1.000
_cell.length_b   1.000
_cell.length_c   1.000
_cell.angle_alpha   90.00
_cell.angle_beta   90.00
_cell.angle_gamma   90.00
#
_symmetry.space_group_name_H-M   'P 1'
#
loop_
_entity.id
_entity.type
_entity.pdbx_description
1 polymer ?
#
loop_
_entity_poly.entity_id
_entity_poly.type
_entity_poly.pdbx_seq_one_letter_code
_entity_poly.pdbx_strand_id
1 'polypeptide(L)'
;MESVISVALRLLLGTINNNIMKRIFSTLLLFAVLVTTASAQYFPVDTARLNSAYRAIVRGPNTLEKQQDFLAAFPTTYMEFYYTYQYIEGNNYDLAMTRMVNAHLTVLKDSLYLISDSLYCNKLVNLAVGMNDTGEISSHLQEIIHMAMLKHEKTMMFAVMRLFKAYQLQFWSFYWSSVVYSESWTEHFVKLYSRYFEDYPDVVRTMAIAFDYYNGGVCYPDEFPHLQEKRYKQEGYKYKFDDYRYRVRD
;
A
#
# COMPACT_ATOMS: atom_id res chain seq x y z
N MET A 1 8.46 62.71 7.34
CA MET A 1 7.79 62.28 6.06
C MET A 1 7.41 60.82 6.23
N GLU A 2 6.17 60.56 6.58
CA GLU A 2 5.66 59.19 6.53
C GLU A 2 5.60 58.80 5.05
N SER A 3 6.12 57.60 4.72
CA SER A 3 6.14 57.14 3.35
C SER A 3 4.70 56.95 2.85
N VAL A 4 4.44 57.32 1.61
CA VAL A 4 3.13 57.14 0.91
C VAL A 4 2.62 55.69 1.06
N ILE A 5 3.54 54.72 1.16
CA ILE A 5 3.25 53.30 1.40
C ILE A 5 2.59 53.06 2.75
N SER A 6 3.02 53.76 3.84
CA SER A 6 2.45 53.62 5.18
C SER A 6 1.02 54.12 5.25
N VAL A 7 0.72 55.20 4.54
CA VAL A 7 -0.64 55.77 4.45
C VAL A 7 -1.56 54.88 3.61
N ALA A 8 -1.07 54.36 2.51
CA ALA A 8 -1.82 53.44 1.65
C ALA A 8 -2.14 52.12 2.36
N LEU A 9 -1.20 51.60 3.15
CA LEU A 9 -1.42 50.39 3.95
C LEU A 9 -2.47 50.58 5.07
N ARG A 10 -2.44 51.78 5.75
CA ARG A 10 -3.45 52.09 6.75
C ARG A 10 -4.85 52.29 6.16
N LEU A 11 -4.94 52.89 4.98
CA LEU A 11 -6.21 53.07 4.26
C LEU A 11 -6.76 51.71 3.75
N LEU A 12 -5.90 50.82 3.28
CA LEU A 12 -6.28 49.47 2.87
C LEU A 12 -6.73 48.60 4.06
N LEU A 13 -6.06 48.69 5.20
CA LEU A 13 -6.42 47.96 6.41
C LEU A 13 -7.66 48.56 7.11
N GLY A 14 -7.91 49.88 6.98
CA GLY A 14 -9.06 50.53 7.59
C GLY A 14 -10.39 50.31 6.84
N THR A 15 -10.34 49.93 5.56
CA THR A 15 -11.52 49.67 4.72
C THR A 15 -11.94 48.19 4.64
N ILE A 16 -11.14 47.29 5.18
CA ILE A 16 -11.48 45.86 5.20
C ILE A 16 -12.58 45.66 6.25
N ASN A 17 -13.79 45.44 5.79
CA ASN A 17 -14.94 45.14 6.63
C ASN A 17 -14.59 44.01 7.62
N ASN A 18 -14.80 44.23 8.91
CA ASN A 18 -14.49 43.30 10.00
C ASN A 18 -15.04 41.86 9.74
N ASN A 19 -16.12 41.77 8.97
CA ASN A 19 -16.69 40.49 8.56
C ASN A 19 -15.87 39.75 7.49
N ILE A 20 -15.19 40.47 6.59
CA ILE A 20 -14.30 39.89 5.59
C ILE A 20 -13.03 39.39 6.26
N MET A 21 -12.44 40.16 7.17
CA MET A 21 -11.28 39.72 7.96
C MET A 21 -11.60 38.48 8.81
N LYS A 22 -12.76 38.42 9.48
CA LYS A 22 -13.20 37.25 10.23
C LYS A 22 -13.36 36.03 9.33
N ARG A 23 -13.92 36.19 8.13
CA ARG A 23 -14.06 35.10 7.16
C ARG A 23 -12.71 34.60 6.65
N ILE A 24 -11.79 35.50 6.29
CA ILE A 24 -10.43 35.15 5.86
C ILE A 24 -9.68 34.42 6.99
N PHE A 25 -9.77 34.92 8.23
CA PHE A 25 -9.11 34.31 9.37
C PHE A 25 -9.71 32.95 9.71
N SER A 26 -11.05 32.81 9.62
CA SER A 26 -11.74 31.53 9.83
C SER A 26 -11.36 30.50 8.73
N THR A 27 -11.25 30.95 7.48
CA THR A 27 -10.85 30.08 6.36
C THR A 27 -9.38 29.65 6.47
N LEU A 28 -8.48 30.57 6.84
CA LEU A 28 -7.07 30.27 7.09
C LEU A 28 -6.89 29.33 8.30
N LEU A 29 -7.67 29.53 9.37
CA LEU A 29 -7.65 28.65 10.52
C LEU A 29 -8.16 27.26 10.17
N LEU A 30 -9.24 27.17 9.39
CA LEU A 30 -9.78 25.89 8.88
C LEU A 30 -8.77 25.19 7.97
N PHE A 31 -8.08 25.94 7.11
CA PHE A 31 -7.03 25.42 6.23
C PHE A 31 -5.81 24.95 7.04
N ALA A 32 -5.40 25.71 8.06
CA ALA A 32 -4.32 25.30 8.96
C ALA A 32 -4.66 24.04 9.76
N VAL A 33 -5.91 23.91 10.23
CA VAL A 33 -6.40 22.70 10.92
C VAL A 33 -6.45 21.53 9.94
N LEU A 34 -6.91 21.74 8.70
CA LEU A 34 -6.94 20.71 7.66
C LEU A 34 -5.52 20.26 7.24
N VAL A 35 -4.57 21.18 7.14
CA VAL A 35 -3.17 20.87 6.81
C VAL A 35 -2.48 20.13 7.96
N THR A 36 -2.75 20.48 9.21
CA THR A 36 -2.20 19.77 10.37
C THR A 36 -2.79 18.39 10.59
N THR A 37 -4.03 18.15 10.13
CA THR A 37 -4.64 16.81 10.16
C THR A 37 -4.27 15.95 8.95
N ALA A 38 -3.76 16.56 7.87
CA ALA A 38 -3.38 15.86 6.64
C ALA A 38 -1.95 15.28 6.69
N SER A 39 -1.12 15.68 7.64
CA SER A 39 0.09 14.91 7.94
C SER A 39 -0.36 13.67 8.72
N ALA A 40 -0.71 12.60 8.01
CA ALA A 40 -0.84 11.29 8.60
C ALA A 40 0.52 10.95 9.23
N GLN A 41 0.67 11.25 10.53
CA GLN A 41 1.81 10.77 11.28
C GLN A 41 1.67 9.25 11.34
N TYR A 42 2.49 8.56 10.56
CA TYR A 42 2.59 7.12 10.63
C TYR A 42 3.26 6.77 11.96
N PHE A 43 2.47 6.28 12.88
CA PHE A 43 2.97 5.77 14.15
C PHE A 43 3.14 4.26 14.05
N PRO A 44 4.14 3.70 14.70
CA PRO A 44 4.17 2.25 14.91
C PRO A 44 2.89 1.85 15.66
N VAL A 45 2.38 0.67 15.38
CA VAL A 45 1.24 0.15 16.14
C VAL A 45 1.65 -0.08 17.60
N ASP A 46 0.68 -0.14 18.51
CA ASP A 46 0.93 -0.53 19.89
C ASP A 46 1.49 -1.95 19.94
N THR A 47 2.82 -2.04 20.06
CA THR A 47 3.54 -3.33 20.07
C THR A 47 3.20 -4.17 21.31
N ALA A 48 2.84 -3.56 22.44
CA ALA A 48 2.41 -4.27 23.63
C ALA A 48 1.06 -4.99 23.37
N ARG A 49 0.11 -4.28 22.76
CA ARG A 49 -1.17 -4.83 22.33
C ARG A 49 -0.98 -5.92 21.30
N LEU A 50 -0.16 -5.69 20.27
CA LEU A 50 0.12 -6.68 19.22
C LEU A 50 0.72 -7.96 19.80
N ASN A 51 1.73 -7.85 20.67
CA ASN A 51 2.34 -8.99 21.34
C ASN A 51 1.36 -9.71 22.28
N SER A 52 0.46 -9.00 22.93
CA SER A 52 -0.59 -9.59 23.77
C SER A 52 -1.56 -10.42 22.92
N ALA A 53 -2.05 -9.85 21.81
CA ALA A 53 -2.95 -10.53 20.87
C ALA A 53 -2.28 -11.75 20.22
N TYR A 54 -1.00 -11.65 19.83
CA TYR A 54 -0.20 -12.77 19.35
C TYR A 54 -0.16 -13.91 20.38
N ARG A 55 0.21 -13.60 21.64
CA ARG A 55 0.29 -14.61 22.70
C ARG A 55 -1.06 -15.27 22.98
N ALA A 56 -2.15 -14.52 22.86
CA ALA A 56 -3.50 -15.06 23.07
C ALA A 56 -3.87 -16.12 22.02
N ILE A 57 -3.39 -15.99 20.78
CA ILE A 57 -3.58 -17.00 19.72
C ILE A 57 -2.72 -18.23 19.97
N VAL A 58 -1.40 -18.05 20.23
CA VAL A 58 -0.46 -19.17 20.28
C VAL A 58 -0.52 -19.96 21.59
N ARG A 59 -1.03 -19.40 22.69
CA ARG A 59 -1.03 -20.04 24.02
C ARG A 59 -2.38 -20.62 24.44
N GLY A 60 -3.40 -20.51 23.64
CA GLY A 60 -4.73 -20.98 24.03
C GLY A 60 -5.63 -21.32 22.84
N PRO A 61 -6.92 -21.61 23.08
CA PRO A 61 -7.85 -21.84 21.99
C PRO A 61 -7.88 -20.65 21.04
N ASN A 62 -7.73 -20.91 19.74
CA ASN A 62 -7.76 -19.90 18.70
C ASN A 62 -9.23 -19.60 18.33
N THR A 63 -9.79 -18.52 18.89
CA THR A 63 -11.17 -18.10 18.69
C THR A 63 -11.25 -16.96 17.68
N LEU A 64 -12.43 -16.72 17.10
CA LEU A 64 -12.68 -15.61 16.19
C LEU A 64 -12.32 -14.25 16.82
N GLU A 65 -12.69 -14.04 18.08
CA GLU A 65 -12.41 -12.81 18.82
C GLU A 65 -10.88 -12.54 18.88
N LYS A 66 -10.10 -13.57 19.25
CA LYS A 66 -8.64 -13.44 19.30
C LYS A 66 -8.01 -13.18 17.94
N GLN A 67 -8.53 -13.81 16.89
CA GLN A 67 -8.08 -13.55 15.52
C GLN A 67 -8.41 -12.12 15.08
N GLN A 68 -9.60 -11.62 15.43
CA GLN A 68 -9.99 -10.23 15.18
C GLN A 68 -9.11 -9.24 15.94
N ASP A 69 -8.83 -9.50 17.21
CA ASP A 69 -7.94 -8.66 18.03
C ASP A 69 -6.52 -8.63 17.45
N PHE A 70 -5.97 -9.77 17.04
CA PHE A 70 -4.67 -9.80 16.39
C PHE A 70 -4.67 -9.01 15.08
N LEU A 71 -5.64 -9.26 14.20
CA LEU A 71 -5.72 -8.57 12.92
C LEU A 71 -5.90 -7.06 13.08
N ALA A 72 -6.65 -6.62 14.11
CA ALA A 72 -6.83 -5.22 14.45
C ALA A 72 -5.55 -4.57 15.03
N ALA A 73 -4.77 -5.34 15.81
CA ALA A 73 -3.51 -4.87 16.39
C ALA A 73 -2.34 -4.92 15.40
N PHE A 74 -2.41 -5.77 14.37
CA PHE A 74 -1.37 -5.91 13.34
C PHE A 74 -1.35 -4.67 12.43
N PRO A 75 -0.18 -4.21 11.94
CA PRO A 75 -0.07 -3.09 11.02
C PRO A 75 -1.06 -3.18 9.85
N THR A 76 -1.60 -2.04 9.43
CA THR A 76 -2.59 -1.97 8.35
C THR A 76 -1.97 -1.47 7.04
N THR A 77 -0.92 -0.66 7.15
CA THR A 77 -0.19 -0.12 6.01
C THR A 77 1.26 -0.55 6.03
N TYR A 78 1.94 -0.46 4.89
CA TYR A 78 3.37 -0.69 4.82
C TYR A 78 4.16 0.22 5.78
N MET A 79 3.79 1.49 5.90
CA MET A 79 4.49 2.43 6.76
C MET A 79 4.33 2.07 8.25
N GLU A 80 3.12 1.67 8.67
CA GLU A 80 2.94 1.15 10.04
C GLU A 80 3.78 -0.11 10.27
N PHE A 81 3.81 -1.02 9.30
CA PHE A 81 4.62 -2.23 9.34
C PHE A 81 6.11 -1.89 9.47
N TYR A 82 6.61 -1.00 8.62
CA TYR A 82 7.98 -0.54 8.63
C TYR A 82 8.39 0.06 9.98
N TYR A 83 7.59 1.01 10.51
CA TYR A 83 7.91 1.65 11.79
C TYR A 83 7.73 0.72 13.00
N THR A 84 6.77 -0.21 12.95
CA THR A 84 6.52 -1.17 14.03
C THR A 84 7.69 -2.11 14.22
N TYR A 85 8.26 -2.57 13.14
CA TYR A 85 9.35 -3.55 13.19
C TYR A 85 10.73 -2.91 12.99
N GLN A 86 10.79 -1.58 12.81
CA GLN A 86 12.03 -0.82 12.60
C GLN A 86 12.94 -1.49 11.57
N TYR A 87 12.33 -1.96 10.50
CA TYR A 87 13.04 -2.65 9.44
C TYR A 87 13.94 -1.67 8.70
N ILE A 88 15.20 -1.59 9.11
CA ILE A 88 16.24 -0.80 8.46
C ILE A 88 17.00 -1.76 7.57
N GLU A 89 16.90 -1.59 6.26
CA GLU A 89 17.77 -2.26 5.31
C GLU A 89 19.24 -1.98 5.65
N GLY A 90 20.02 -3.04 5.78
CA GLY A 90 21.47 -2.99 5.94
C GLY A 90 21.97 -2.79 7.38
N ASN A 91 22.90 -3.59 7.79
CA ASN A 91 23.87 -3.53 8.86
C ASN A 91 23.45 -3.62 10.35
N ASN A 92 22.19 -3.46 10.74
CA ASN A 92 21.76 -3.70 12.11
C ASN A 92 20.63 -4.73 12.16
N TYR A 93 20.98 -5.98 11.87
CA TYR A 93 20.06 -7.11 11.96
C TYR A 93 19.78 -7.39 13.44
N ASP A 94 18.68 -6.85 13.96
CA ASP A 94 18.18 -7.28 15.27
C ASP A 94 17.47 -8.63 15.11
N LEU A 95 18.20 -9.70 15.48
CA LEU A 95 17.71 -11.08 15.41
C LEU A 95 16.42 -11.27 16.22
N ALA A 96 16.24 -10.55 17.33
CA ALA A 96 15.05 -10.64 18.16
C ALA A 96 13.85 -10.03 17.42
N MET A 97 14.05 -8.89 16.76
CA MET A 97 13.03 -8.23 15.94
C MET A 97 12.63 -9.12 14.75
N THR A 98 13.59 -9.67 14.02
CA THR A 98 13.34 -10.60 12.89
C THR A 98 12.52 -11.80 13.32
N ARG A 99 12.86 -12.42 14.45
CA ARG A 99 12.10 -13.56 15.02
C ARG A 99 10.67 -13.15 15.36
N MET A 100 10.48 -11.95 15.92
CA MET A 100 9.16 -11.43 16.26
C MET A 100 8.31 -11.18 15.01
N VAL A 101 8.87 -10.54 13.98
CA VAL A 101 8.17 -10.33 12.70
C VAL A 101 7.75 -11.66 12.09
N ASN A 102 8.68 -12.61 11.97
CA ASN A 102 8.41 -13.91 11.39
C ASN A 102 7.33 -14.68 12.19
N ALA A 103 7.35 -14.57 13.51
CA ALA A 103 6.30 -15.17 14.34
C ALA A 103 4.93 -14.54 14.10
N HIS A 104 4.85 -13.22 13.98
CA HIS A 104 3.61 -12.52 13.65
C HIS A 104 3.12 -12.82 12.24
N LEU A 105 4.02 -12.89 11.25
CA LEU A 105 3.69 -13.26 9.87
C LEU A 105 3.20 -14.71 9.78
N THR A 106 3.77 -15.61 10.58
CA THR A 106 3.27 -16.99 10.67
C THR A 106 1.83 -17.04 11.19
N VAL A 107 1.48 -16.24 12.22
CA VAL A 107 0.10 -16.15 12.68
C VAL A 107 -0.81 -15.56 11.60
N LEU A 108 -0.35 -14.49 10.90
CA LEU A 108 -1.09 -13.90 9.79
C LEU A 108 -1.37 -14.93 8.67
N LYS A 109 -0.39 -15.79 8.36
CA LYS A 109 -0.49 -16.83 7.33
C LYS A 109 -1.40 -17.99 7.73
N ASP A 110 -1.20 -18.53 8.92
CA ASP A 110 -1.66 -19.89 9.24
C ASP A 110 -2.78 -19.93 10.30
N SER A 111 -3.00 -18.84 11.05
CA SER A 111 -3.85 -18.88 12.23
C SER A 111 -5.17 -18.10 12.11
N LEU A 112 -5.37 -17.34 11.03
CA LEU A 112 -6.52 -16.44 10.85
C LEU A 112 -7.66 -17.06 10.03
N TYR A 113 -7.94 -18.33 10.22
CA TYR A 113 -8.90 -19.11 9.42
C TYR A 113 -10.39 -18.86 9.77
N LEU A 114 -10.69 -18.15 10.87
CA LEU A 114 -12.04 -17.74 11.25
C LEU A 114 -12.39 -16.31 10.81
N ILE A 115 -11.40 -15.54 10.36
CA ILE A 115 -11.62 -14.20 9.82
C ILE A 115 -12.29 -14.30 8.45
N SER A 116 -13.21 -13.36 8.15
CA SER A 116 -13.79 -13.31 6.80
C SER A 116 -12.72 -13.01 5.75
N ASP A 117 -12.83 -13.68 4.59
CA ASP A 117 -11.90 -13.49 3.46
C ASP A 117 -11.76 -12.02 3.08
N SER A 118 -12.87 -11.27 3.10
CA SER A 118 -12.86 -9.84 2.75
C SER A 118 -12.01 -9.02 3.71
N LEU A 119 -12.11 -9.26 5.02
CA LEU A 119 -11.33 -8.52 6.01
C LEU A 119 -9.83 -8.88 5.90
N TYR A 120 -9.54 -10.15 5.75
CA TYR A 120 -8.18 -10.68 5.57
C TYR A 120 -7.53 -10.13 4.30
N CYS A 121 -8.19 -10.27 3.15
CA CYS A 121 -7.65 -9.82 1.87
C CYS A 121 -7.45 -8.30 1.81
N ASN A 122 -8.39 -7.51 2.35
CA ASN A 122 -8.22 -6.06 2.44
C ASN A 122 -6.98 -5.68 3.29
N LYS A 123 -6.74 -6.38 4.38
CA LYS A 123 -5.55 -6.16 5.23
C LYS A 123 -4.26 -6.42 4.43
N LEU A 124 -4.18 -7.55 3.74
CA LEU A 124 -3.01 -7.93 2.94
C LEU A 124 -2.76 -6.95 1.78
N VAL A 125 -3.82 -6.55 1.08
CA VAL A 125 -3.72 -5.59 -0.03
C VAL A 125 -3.20 -4.24 0.46
N ASN A 126 -3.70 -3.73 1.59
CA ASN A 126 -3.23 -2.47 2.16
C ASN A 126 -1.76 -2.54 2.63
N LEU A 127 -1.32 -3.68 3.16
CA LEU A 127 0.08 -3.90 3.55
C LEU A 127 1.03 -3.88 2.34
N ALA A 128 0.59 -4.40 1.21
CA ALA A 128 1.40 -4.46 -0.01
C ALA A 128 1.58 -3.09 -0.68
N VAL A 129 0.63 -2.16 -0.47
CA VAL A 129 0.69 -0.83 -1.08
C VAL A 129 1.88 -0.03 -0.52
N GLY A 130 2.77 0.41 -1.41
CA GLY A 130 3.96 1.19 -1.06
C GLY A 130 5.16 0.35 -0.62
N MET A 131 5.04 -0.97 -0.54
CA MET A 131 6.17 -1.85 -0.24
C MET A 131 7.11 -1.95 -1.44
N ASN A 132 8.35 -1.52 -1.24
CA ASN A 132 9.41 -1.52 -2.26
C ASN A 132 10.63 -2.34 -1.86
N ASP A 133 10.54 -3.03 -0.72
CA ASP A 133 11.64 -3.76 -0.14
C ASP A 133 11.73 -5.17 -0.74
N THR A 134 12.96 -5.65 -0.96
CA THR A 134 13.29 -7.00 -1.47
C THR A 134 13.91 -7.89 -0.40
N GLY A 135 13.84 -7.48 0.87
CA GLY A 135 14.41 -8.24 1.98
C GLY A 135 13.64 -9.51 2.34
N GLU A 136 14.17 -10.29 3.29
CA GLU A 136 13.59 -11.56 3.73
C GLU A 136 12.15 -11.39 4.26
N ILE A 137 11.89 -10.32 5.02
CA ILE A 137 10.57 -10.06 5.62
C ILE A 137 9.54 -9.71 4.55
N SER A 138 9.90 -8.88 3.57
CA SER A 138 9.04 -8.55 2.45
C SER A 138 8.75 -9.77 1.58
N SER A 139 9.74 -10.65 1.37
CA SER A 139 9.55 -11.91 0.66
C SER A 139 8.57 -12.84 1.38
N HIS A 140 8.63 -12.90 2.71
CA HIS A 140 7.67 -13.69 3.49
C HIS A 140 6.24 -13.10 3.40
N LEU A 141 6.09 -11.78 3.50
CA LEU A 141 4.78 -11.14 3.30
C LEU A 141 4.27 -11.34 1.86
N GLN A 142 5.14 -11.27 0.87
CA GLN A 142 4.81 -11.53 -0.52
C GLN A 142 4.30 -12.96 -0.72
N GLU A 143 4.95 -13.96 -0.10
CA GLU A 143 4.47 -15.35 -0.10
C GLU A 143 3.04 -15.46 0.48
N ILE A 144 2.77 -14.79 1.60
CA ILE A 144 1.44 -14.77 2.22
C ILE A 144 0.40 -14.20 1.24
N ILE A 145 0.72 -13.10 0.57
CA ILE A 145 -0.15 -12.45 -0.40
C ILE A 145 -0.38 -13.33 -1.62
N HIS A 146 0.65 -14.04 -2.09
CA HIS A 146 0.53 -15.02 -3.17
C HIS A 146 -0.41 -16.16 -2.80
N MET A 147 -0.22 -16.74 -1.62
CA MET A 147 -1.09 -17.81 -1.13
C MET A 147 -2.54 -17.33 -0.97
N ALA A 148 -2.73 -16.10 -0.49
CA ALA A 148 -4.06 -15.49 -0.41
C ALA A 148 -4.68 -15.27 -1.79
N MET A 149 -3.89 -14.83 -2.78
CA MET A 149 -4.35 -14.68 -4.16
C MET A 149 -4.78 -16.02 -4.76
N LEU A 150 -4.02 -17.09 -4.54
CA LEU A 150 -4.37 -18.42 -5.04
C LEU A 150 -5.63 -18.98 -4.37
N LYS A 151 -5.80 -18.75 -3.07
CA LYS A 151 -6.91 -19.31 -2.27
C LYS A 151 -8.18 -18.48 -2.36
N HIS A 152 -8.06 -17.14 -2.37
CA HIS A 152 -9.15 -16.18 -2.29
C HIS A 152 -9.14 -15.21 -3.48
N GLU A 153 -8.78 -15.69 -4.68
CA GLU A 153 -8.53 -14.90 -5.89
C GLU A 153 -9.56 -13.79 -6.11
N LYS A 154 -10.83 -14.15 -6.14
CA LYS A 154 -11.92 -13.18 -6.38
C LYS A 154 -11.96 -12.08 -5.32
N THR A 155 -11.79 -12.43 -4.05
CA THR A 155 -11.83 -11.48 -2.94
C THR A 155 -10.60 -10.56 -2.95
N MET A 156 -9.42 -11.10 -3.29
CA MET A 156 -8.19 -10.31 -3.48
C MET A 156 -8.34 -9.33 -4.65
N MET A 157 -8.84 -9.78 -5.79
CA MET A 157 -9.11 -8.91 -6.94
C MET A 157 -10.07 -7.78 -6.58
N PHE A 158 -11.16 -8.06 -5.85
CA PHE A 158 -12.09 -7.04 -5.37
C PHE A 158 -11.45 -6.06 -4.39
N ALA A 159 -10.55 -6.52 -3.53
CA ALA A 159 -9.82 -5.65 -2.62
C ALA A 159 -8.89 -4.68 -3.40
N VAL A 160 -8.17 -5.18 -4.41
CA VAL A 160 -7.32 -4.36 -5.28
C VAL A 160 -8.14 -3.36 -6.11
N MET A 161 -9.29 -3.77 -6.62
CA MET A 161 -10.18 -2.90 -7.42
C MET A 161 -10.65 -1.65 -6.66
N ARG A 162 -10.77 -1.72 -5.35
CA ARG A 162 -11.19 -0.59 -4.50
C ARG A 162 -10.09 0.45 -4.29
N LEU A 163 -8.86 0.12 -4.63
CA LEU A 163 -7.74 1.05 -4.55
C LEU A 163 -7.80 2.08 -5.67
N PHE A 164 -7.28 3.27 -5.41
CA PHE A 164 -6.96 4.21 -6.48
C PHE A 164 -5.92 3.60 -7.43
N LYS A 165 -5.98 3.98 -8.71
CA LYS A 165 -5.12 3.41 -9.76
C LYS A 165 -3.63 3.39 -9.42
N ALA A 166 -3.13 4.44 -8.76
CA ALA A 166 -1.74 4.51 -8.31
C ALA A 166 -1.40 3.43 -7.28
N TYR A 167 -2.32 3.15 -6.35
CA TYR A 167 -2.15 2.11 -5.33
C TYR A 167 -2.33 0.70 -5.90
N GLN A 168 -3.20 0.52 -6.90
CA GLN A 168 -3.28 -0.74 -7.64
C GLN A 168 -1.92 -1.06 -8.29
N LEU A 169 -1.30 -0.05 -8.90
CA LEU A 169 0.02 -0.22 -9.52
C LEU A 169 1.09 -0.58 -8.49
N GLN A 170 1.08 0.05 -7.30
CA GLN A 170 1.99 -0.27 -6.21
C GLN A 170 1.78 -1.70 -5.68
N PHE A 171 0.52 -2.12 -5.50
CA PHE A 171 0.18 -3.48 -5.11
C PHE A 171 0.73 -4.49 -6.13
N TRP A 172 0.42 -4.32 -7.41
CA TRP A 172 0.88 -5.23 -8.46
C TRP A 172 2.40 -5.21 -8.62
N SER A 173 3.04 -4.06 -8.37
CA SER A 173 4.50 -3.96 -8.37
C SER A 173 5.10 -4.83 -7.29
N PHE A 174 4.60 -4.76 -6.07
CA PHE A 174 5.03 -5.62 -4.99
C PHE A 174 4.70 -7.09 -5.30
N TYR A 175 3.51 -7.37 -5.79
CA TYR A 175 3.07 -8.72 -6.12
C TYR A 175 3.98 -9.42 -7.12
N TRP A 176 4.42 -8.72 -8.17
CA TRP A 176 5.25 -9.26 -9.25
C TRP A 176 6.76 -9.09 -9.04
N SER A 177 7.20 -8.37 -8.00
CA SER A 177 8.62 -8.10 -7.72
C SER A 177 9.38 -9.30 -7.14
N SER A 178 8.83 -10.51 -7.18
CA SER A 178 9.50 -11.71 -6.68
C SER A 178 10.87 -11.90 -7.34
N VAL A 179 11.86 -12.20 -6.52
CA VAL A 179 13.25 -12.40 -6.94
C VAL A 179 13.40 -13.63 -7.85
N VAL A 180 12.43 -14.54 -7.83
CA VAL A 180 12.49 -15.79 -8.59
C VAL A 180 11.40 -15.79 -9.66
N TYR A 181 11.76 -15.34 -10.86
CA TYR A 181 10.92 -15.55 -12.04
C TYR A 181 10.84 -17.04 -12.38
N SER A 182 9.63 -17.54 -12.63
CA SER A 182 9.41 -18.88 -13.16
C SER A 182 8.33 -18.84 -14.26
N GLU A 183 8.34 -19.81 -15.16
CA GLU A 183 7.28 -19.99 -16.17
C GLU A 183 5.87 -20.00 -15.55
N SER A 184 5.75 -20.54 -14.34
CA SER A 184 4.48 -20.54 -13.58
C SER A 184 3.94 -19.13 -13.29
N TRP A 185 4.77 -18.09 -13.24
CA TRP A 185 4.34 -16.71 -13.10
C TRP A 185 3.63 -16.19 -14.35
N THR A 186 4.16 -16.50 -15.53
CA THR A 186 3.50 -16.16 -16.80
C THR A 186 2.16 -16.85 -16.93
N GLU A 187 2.07 -18.13 -16.60
CA GLU A 187 0.81 -18.87 -16.61
C GLU A 187 -0.20 -18.27 -15.61
N HIS A 188 0.27 -17.92 -14.41
CA HIS A 188 -0.57 -17.28 -13.41
C HIS A 188 -1.06 -15.91 -13.86
N PHE A 189 -0.18 -15.07 -14.45
CA PHE A 189 -0.55 -13.80 -15.04
C PHE A 189 -1.61 -13.96 -16.15
N VAL A 190 -1.37 -14.85 -17.10
CA VAL A 190 -2.30 -15.12 -18.21
C VAL A 190 -3.66 -15.56 -17.69
N LYS A 191 -3.68 -16.43 -16.69
CA LYS A 191 -4.92 -16.88 -16.04
C LYS A 191 -5.71 -15.73 -15.41
N LEU A 192 -5.07 -14.87 -14.62
CA LEU A 192 -5.71 -13.71 -14.03
C LEU A 192 -6.17 -12.72 -15.10
N TYR A 193 -5.31 -12.46 -16.10
CA TYR A 193 -5.62 -11.56 -17.20
C TYR A 193 -6.88 -12.03 -17.95
N SER A 194 -6.89 -13.25 -18.42
CA SER A 194 -8.01 -13.81 -19.22
C SER A 194 -9.33 -13.83 -18.44
N ARG A 195 -9.25 -14.09 -17.13
CA ARG A 195 -10.45 -14.18 -16.28
C ARG A 195 -11.10 -12.84 -16.00
N TYR A 196 -10.31 -11.78 -15.83
CA TYR A 196 -10.80 -10.50 -15.31
C TYR A 196 -10.77 -9.36 -16.33
N PHE A 197 -10.22 -9.56 -17.54
CA PHE A 197 -10.06 -8.48 -18.51
C PHE A 197 -11.38 -7.90 -19.00
N GLU A 198 -12.38 -8.74 -19.25
CA GLU A 198 -13.68 -8.28 -19.74
C GLU A 198 -14.44 -7.48 -18.68
N ASP A 199 -14.47 -7.98 -17.44
CA ASP A 199 -15.22 -7.37 -16.36
C ASP A 199 -14.50 -6.17 -15.72
N TYR A 200 -13.16 -6.20 -15.65
CA TYR A 200 -12.35 -5.24 -14.90
C TYR A 200 -11.09 -4.78 -15.66
N PRO A 201 -11.25 -4.21 -16.88
CA PRO A 201 -10.14 -3.92 -17.77
C PRO A 201 -9.09 -2.97 -17.18
N ASP A 202 -9.48 -2.02 -16.35
CA ASP A 202 -8.55 -1.04 -15.79
C ASP A 202 -7.63 -1.65 -14.72
N VAL A 203 -8.14 -2.54 -13.88
CA VAL A 203 -7.33 -3.24 -12.87
C VAL A 203 -6.35 -4.20 -13.54
N VAL A 204 -6.83 -4.92 -14.55
CA VAL A 204 -6.00 -5.86 -15.29
C VAL A 204 -4.93 -5.15 -16.11
N ARG A 205 -5.20 -3.95 -16.62
CA ARG A 205 -4.18 -3.11 -17.28
C ARG A 205 -3.09 -2.66 -16.30
N THR A 206 -3.44 -2.25 -15.08
CA THR A 206 -2.43 -1.91 -14.06
C THR A 206 -1.60 -3.12 -13.66
N MET A 207 -2.23 -4.29 -13.56
CA MET A 207 -1.55 -5.57 -13.34
C MET A 207 -0.55 -5.88 -14.46
N ALA A 208 -0.97 -5.74 -15.72
CA ALA A 208 -0.13 -6.00 -16.89
C ALA A 208 1.08 -5.06 -16.97
N ILE A 209 0.89 -3.76 -16.65
CA ILE A 209 1.98 -2.79 -16.61
C ILE A 209 3.04 -3.20 -15.56
N ALA A 210 2.61 -3.59 -14.38
CA ALA A 210 3.53 -4.02 -13.33
C ALA A 210 4.23 -5.33 -13.69
N PHE A 211 3.50 -6.29 -14.25
CA PHE A 211 4.07 -7.56 -14.69
C PHE A 211 5.16 -7.36 -15.75
N ASP A 212 4.90 -6.55 -16.78
CA ASP A 212 5.85 -6.25 -17.85
C ASP A 212 7.11 -5.57 -17.33
N TYR A 213 6.95 -4.64 -16.37
CA TYR A 213 8.09 -3.95 -15.76
C TYR A 213 9.04 -4.91 -15.04
N TYR A 214 8.53 -5.86 -14.25
CA TYR A 214 9.36 -6.76 -13.44
C TYR A 214 9.90 -7.95 -14.22
N ASN A 215 9.19 -8.40 -15.24
CA ASN A 215 9.58 -9.58 -16.01
C ASN A 215 10.35 -9.26 -17.29
N GLY A 216 10.87 -8.03 -17.41
CA GLY A 216 11.82 -7.64 -18.46
C GLY A 216 11.27 -7.74 -19.88
N GLY A 217 9.97 -7.64 -20.02
CA GLY A 217 9.30 -7.74 -21.30
C GLY A 217 9.22 -9.16 -21.82
N VAL A 218 8.82 -10.08 -20.98
CA VAL A 218 8.40 -11.41 -21.42
C VAL A 218 7.39 -11.26 -22.53
N CYS A 219 7.60 -11.96 -23.64
CA CYS A 219 6.66 -11.99 -24.75
C CYS A 219 5.31 -12.48 -24.22
N TYR A 220 4.33 -11.59 -24.24
CA TYR A 220 2.96 -12.02 -24.03
C TYR A 220 2.62 -13.05 -25.10
N PRO A 221 1.89 -14.10 -24.77
CA PRO A 221 1.43 -15.07 -25.76
C PRO A 221 0.75 -14.33 -26.92
N ASP A 222 0.90 -14.85 -28.14
CA ASP A 222 0.28 -14.29 -29.35
C ASP A 222 -1.25 -14.12 -29.21
N GLU A 223 -1.84 -14.78 -28.23
CA GLU A 223 -3.24 -14.67 -27.82
C GLU A 223 -3.64 -13.28 -27.30
N PHE A 224 -2.66 -12.43 -26.91
CA PHE A 224 -2.91 -11.09 -26.40
C PHE A 224 -2.23 -9.98 -27.23
N PRO A 225 -2.56 -9.84 -28.51
CA PRO A 225 -1.90 -8.90 -29.43
C PRO A 225 -2.04 -7.45 -28.98
N HIS A 226 -3.13 -7.09 -28.27
CA HIS A 226 -3.35 -5.76 -27.71
C HIS A 226 -2.37 -5.40 -26.57
N LEU A 227 -1.76 -6.38 -25.90
CA LEU A 227 -0.67 -6.15 -24.94
C LEU A 227 0.65 -5.90 -25.67
N GLN A 228 0.90 -6.59 -26.78
CA GLN A 228 2.09 -6.39 -27.61
C GLN A 228 2.09 -5.00 -28.26
N GLU A 229 0.95 -4.57 -28.81
CA GLU A 229 0.84 -3.24 -29.46
C GLU A 229 1.14 -2.08 -28.49
N LYS A 230 0.77 -2.23 -27.23
CA LYS A 230 1.07 -1.23 -26.19
C LYS A 230 2.52 -1.22 -25.73
N ARG A 231 3.25 -2.31 -25.88
CA ARG A 231 4.64 -2.44 -25.44
C ARG A 231 5.56 -1.39 -26.08
N TYR A 232 5.42 -1.12 -27.38
CA TYR A 232 6.18 -0.10 -28.09
C TYR A 232 5.81 1.33 -27.70
N LYS A 233 4.63 1.54 -27.09
CA LYS A 233 4.21 2.84 -26.54
C LYS A 233 4.55 2.99 -25.05
N GLN A 234 5.07 1.96 -24.40
CA GLN A 234 5.25 1.91 -22.95
C GLN A 234 6.60 2.43 -22.44
N GLU A 235 7.55 2.76 -23.29
CA GLU A 235 8.77 3.46 -22.81
C GLU A 235 8.42 4.71 -21.99
N GLY A 236 7.34 5.41 -22.35
CA GLY A 236 6.79 6.52 -21.58
C GLY A 236 6.17 6.12 -20.23
N TYR A 237 5.76 4.87 -20.05
CA TYR A 237 5.19 4.36 -18.77
C TYR A 237 6.28 3.95 -17.78
N LYS A 238 7.42 3.49 -18.24
CA LYS A 238 8.57 3.14 -17.38
C LYS A 238 9.00 4.35 -16.55
N TYR A 239 9.09 5.53 -17.18
CA TYR A 239 9.40 6.79 -16.48
C TYR A 239 8.31 7.22 -15.51
N LYS A 240 7.02 7.04 -15.86
CA LYS A 240 5.91 7.37 -14.97
C LYS A 240 5.81 6.40 -13.78
N PHE A 241 6.23 5.16 -13.94
CA PHE A 241 6.27 4.19 -12.87
C PHE A 241 7.34 4.53 -11.83
N ASP A 242 8.53 4.92 -12.29
CA ASP A 242 9.61 5.39 -11.43
C ASP A 242 9.22 6.71 -10.73
N ASP A 243 8.51 7.63 -11.38
CA ASP A 243 7.92 8.84 -10.78
C ASP A 243 6.96 8.51 -9.62
N TYR A 244 6.16 7.45 -9.72
CA TYR A 244 5.29 7.03 -8.63
C TYR A 244 6.05 6.43 -7.45
N ARG A 245 7.19 5.77 -7.67
CA ARG A 245 8.09 5.28 -6.61
C ARG A 245 8.69 6.42 -5.80
N TYR A 246 9.05 7.52 -6.43
CA TYR A 246 9.69 8.67 -5.76
C TYR A 246 8.70 9.55 -5.02
N ARG A 247 7.45 9.67 -5.48
CA ARG A 247 6.42 10.50 -4.83
C ARG A 247 5.85 9.93 -3.54
N VAL A 248 6.09 8.67 -3.24
CA VAL A 248 5.68 8.03 -1.97
C VAL A 248 6.79 8.15 -0.91
N ARG A 249 7.97 8.71 -1.26
CA ARG A 249 9.08 8.92 -0.33
C ARG A 249 9.16 10.34 0.26
N ASP A 250 8.40 11.29 -0.28
CA ASP A 250 8.24 12.65 0.23
C ASP A 250 6.90 12.80 0.97
#